data_8f6b90ad57afe82325e8e5f27587fb16
#
_entry.id   8f6b90ad57afe82325e8e5f27587fb16
#
_cell.length_a   1.000
_cell.length_b   1.000
_cell.length_c   1.000
_cell.angle_alpha   90.00
_cell.angle_beta   90.00
_cell.angle_gamma   90.00
#
_symmetry.space_group_name_H-M   'P 1'
#
loop_
_entity.id
_entity.type
_entity.pdbx_description
1 polymer ?
#
loop_
_entity_poly.entity_id
_entity_poly.type
_entity_poly.pdbx_seq_one_letter_code
_entity_poly.pdbx_strand_id
1 'polypeptide(L)'
;MEIFWNTIAQYNEATWWTQLLITAAGILLTTQLYWKPTLWAKRSMKIYMVFLNGWISIVYYMMYCGARGHHHILAIFWGVIAVLWLWDLFTDYTPFERNPKYKVLVGVLYAMPFLYPLLSWTRGMEFPMMTTTVMTCSVAVFTFGLLL
;
A
#
# COMPACT_ATOMS: atom_id res chain seq x y z
N MET A 1 3.73 18.38 15.08
CA MET A 1 2.97 17.11 15.16
C MET A 1 1.52 17.28 14.68
N GLU A 2 0.87 18.40 14.95
CA GLU A 2 -0.51 18.71 14.51
C GLU A 2 -0.69 18.68 12.98
N ILE A 3 0.23 19.30 12.21
CA ILE A 3 0.16 19.31 10.73
C ILE A 3 0.10 17.88 10.17
N PHE A 4 0.82 16.95 10.77
CA PHE A 4 0.84 15.55 10.35
C PHE A 4 -0.54 14.89 10.51
N TRP A 5 -1.13 14.99 11.70
CA TRP A 5 -2.42 14.37 12.01
C TRP A 5 -3.57 15.04 11.27
N ASN A 6 -3.53 16.36 11.10
CA ASN A 6 -4.52 17.11 10.30
C ASN A 6 -4.48 16.69 8.82
N THR A 7 -3.28 16.47 8.26
CA THR A 7 -3.14 15.96 6.89
C THR A 7 -3.75 14.57 6.75
N ILE A 8 -3.49 13.68 7.72
CA ILE A 8 -4.05 12.33 7.74
C ILE A 8 -5.57 12.37 7.86
N ALA A 9 -6.10 13.22 8.74
CA ALA A 9 -7.54 13.36 8.93
C ALA A 9 -8.23 13.81 7.64
N GLN A 10 -7.75 14.88 7.00
CA GLN A 10 -8.29 15.38 5.74
C GLN A 10 -8.25 14.33 4.63
N TYR A 11 -7.12 13.62 4.49
CA TYR A 11 -6.97 12.54 3.52
C TYR A 11 -7.97 11.41 3.79
N ASN A 12 -8.09 10.96 5.04
CA ASN A 12 -8.99 9.88 5.40
C ASN A 12 -10.47 10.26 5.19
N GLU A 13 -10.89 11.45 5.62
CA GLU A 13 -12.27 11.92 5.43
C GLU A 13 -12.64 12.03 3.96
N ALA A 14 -11.75 12.57 3.14
CA ALA A 14 -12.04 12.78 1.73
C ALA A 14 -11.99 11.50 0.88
N THR A 15 -11.21 10.49 1.30
CA THR A 15 -10.92 9.32 0.45
C THR A 15 -11.32 7.98 1.06
N TRP A 16 -12.01 7.94 2.20
CA TRP A 16 -12.28 6.70 2.94
C TRP A 16 -13.01 5.62 2.12
N TRP A 17 -13.98 5.99 1.31
CA TRP A 17 -14.67 5.05 0.41
C TRP A 17 -13.69 4.41 -0.59
N THR A 18 -12.85 5.23 -1.21
CA THR A 18 -11.84 4.74 -2.15
C THR A 18 -10.80 3.88 -1.45
N GLN A 19 -10.40 4.25 -0.25
CA GLN A 19 -9.49 3.45 0.56
C GLN A 19 -10.08 2.08 0.92
N LEU A 20 -11.38 2.01 1.23
CA LEU A 20 -12.07 0.73 1.46
C LEU A 20 -12.06 -0.17 0.23
N LEU A 21 -12.34 0.40 -0.95
CA LEU A 21 -12.31 -0.35 -2.21
C LEU A 21 -10.89 -0.86 -2.52
N ILE A 22 -9.89 -0.01 -2.37
CA ILE A 22 -8.48 -0.36 -2.56
C ILE A 22 -8.09 -1.48 -1.57
N THR A 23 -8.48 -1.36 -0.31
CA THR A 23 -8.19 -2.36 0.72
C THR A 23 -8.87 -3.70 0.41
N ALA A 24 -10.15 -3.69 0.03
CA ALA A 24 -10.88 -4.90 -0.36
C ALA A 24 -10.23 -5.59 -1.57
N ALA A 25 -9.87 -4.83 -2.61
CA ALA A 25 -9.13 -5.34 -3.75
C ALA A 25 -7.78 -5.93 -3.34
N GLY A 26 -7.04 -5.26 -2.46
CA GLY A 26 -5.78 -5.74 -1.91
C GLY A 26 -5.92 -7.07 -1.16
N ILE A 27 -6.93 -7.21 -0.30
CA ILE A 27 -7.21 -8.46 0.42
C ILE A 27 -7.52 -9.60 -0.55
N LEU A 28 -8.38 -9.36 -1.54
CA LEU A 28 -8.75 -10.37 -2.53
C LEU A 28 -7.54 -10.82 -3.35
N LEU A 29 -6.77 -9.88 -3.89
CA LEU A 29 -5.59 -10.19 -4.70
C LEU A 29 -4.50 -10.88 -3.88
N THR A 30 -4.26 -10.44 -2.64
CA THR A 30 -3.28 -11.05 -1.74
C THR A 30 -3.68 -12.47 -1.39
N THR A 31 -4.94 -12.70 -1.07
CA THR A 31 -5.49 -14.03 -0.77
C THR A 31 -5.36 -14.95 -1.98
N GLN A 32 -5.72 -14.45 -3.17
CA GLN A 32 -5.60 -15.20 -4.40
C GLN A 32 -4.15 -15.53 -4.73
N LEU A 33 -3.24 -14.56 -4.62
CA LEU A 33 -1.81 -14.77 -4.83
C LEU A 33 -1.22 -15.75 -3.81
N TYR A 34 -1.69 -15.67 -2.55
CA TYR A 34 -1.22 -16.55 -1.48
C TYR A 34 -1.66 -18.00 -1.70
N TRP A 35 -2.86 -18.29 -2.14
CA TRP A 35 -3.41 -19.63 -2.25
C TRP A 35 -3.19 -20.27 -3.62
N LYS A 36 -3.36 -19.50 -4.69
CA LYS A 36 -3.20 -19.95 -6.08
C LYS A 36 -2.48 -18.89 -6.92
N PRO A 37 -1.13 -18.89 -6.96
CA PRO A 37 -0.34 -17.92 -7.73
C PRO A 37 -0.44 -18.19 -9.24
N THR A 38 -1.61 -17.91 -9.82
CA THR A 38 -1.81 -17.97 -11.28
C THR A 38 -1.17 -16.78 -11.98
N LEU A 39 -0.91 -16.89 -13.28
CA LEU A 39 -0.41 -15.76 -14.08
C LEU A 39 -1.31 -14.52 -13.97
N TRP A 40 -2.62 -14.73 -13.95
CA TRP A 40 -3.58 -13.64 -13.75
C TRP A 40 -3.46 -12.99 -12.38
N ALA A 41 -3.34 -13.77 -11.32
CA ALA A 41 -3.15 -13.23 -9.97
C ALA A 41 -1.86 -12.42 -9.87
N LYS A 42 -0.78 -12.89 -10.45
CA LYS A 42 0.52 -12.20 -10.50
C LYS A 42 0.41 -10.87 -11.26
N ARG A 43 -0.15 -10.87 -12.45
CA ARG A 43 -0.34 -9.64 -13.25
C ARG A 43 -1.29 -8.64 -12.59
N SER A 44 -2.41 -9.13 -12.06
CA SER A 44 -3.35 -8.26 -11.34
C SER A 44 -2.72 -7.64 -10.10
N MET A 45 -1.86 -8.36 -9.38
CA MET A 45 -1.12 -7.81 -8.25
C MET A 45 -0.15 -6.72 -8.71
N LYS A 46 0.57 -6.90 -9.82
CA LYS A 46 1.46 -5.87 -10.38
C LYS A 46 0.69 -4.61 -10.76
N ILE A 47 -0.45 -4.75 -11.44
CA ILE A 47 -1.33 -3.61 -11.78
C ILE A 47 -1.82 -2.91 -10.50
N TYR A 48 -2.22 -3.68 -9.49
CA TYR A 48 -2.62 -3.14 -8.20
C TYR A 48 -1.50 -2.35 -7.54
N MET A 49 -0.25 -2.83 -7.60
CA MET A 49 0.91 -2.12 -7.05
C MET A 49 1.23 -0.83 -7.82
N VAL A 50 1.10 -0.82 -9.14
CA VAL A 50 1.21 0.41 -9.96
C VAL A 50 0.19 1.44 -9.48
N PHE A 51 -1.07 1.02 -9.39
CA PHE A 51 -2.17 1.89 -8.95
C PHE A 51 -1.95 2.40 -7.51
N LEU A 52 -1.61 1.52 -6.59
CA LEU A 52 -1.45 1.85 -5.17
C LEU A 52 -0.31 2.86 -4.93
N ASN A 53 0.85 2.64 -5.57
CA ASN A 53 1.99 3.56 -5.46
C ASN A 53 1.72 4.89 -6.18
N GLY A 54 1.04 4.86 -7.33
CA GLY A 54 0.58 6.05 -8.03
C GLY A 54 -0.43 6.85 -7.21
N TRP A 55 -1.37 6.17 -6.55
CA TRP A 55 -2.33 6.79 -5.63
C TRP A 55 -1.62 7.52 -4.49
N ILE A 56 -0.66 6.88 -3.84
CA ILE A 56 0.13 7.52 -2.76
C ILE A 56 0.90 8.72 -3.29
N SER A 57 1.55 8.60 -4.45
CA SER A 57 2.31 9.68 -5.06
C SER A 57 1.43 10.90 -5.34
N ILE A 58 0.32 10.71 -6.05
CA ILE A 58 -0.53 11.80 -6.53
C ILE A 58 -1.50 12.24 -5.44
N VAL A 59 -2.34 11.33 -4.94
CA VAL A 59 -3.43 11.73 -4.05
C VAL A 59 -2.87 12.09 -2.68
N TYR A 60 -2.12 11.19 -2.03
CA TYR A 60 -1.65 11.46 -0.68
C TYR A 60 -0.62 12.60 -0.63
N TYR A 61 0.46 12.53 -1.44
CA TYR A 61 1.54 13.51 -1.36
C TYR A 61 1.27 14.80 -2.11
N MET A 62 0.77 14.75 -3.35
CA MET A 62 0.58 15.98 -4.14
C MET A 62 -0.68 16.75 -3.72
N MET A 63 -1.78 16.05 -3.38
CA MET A 63 -3.04 16.76 -3.07
C MET A 63 -3.18 17.11 -1.58
N TYR A 64 -2.80 16.21 -0.65
CA TYR A 64 -3.04 16.42 0.78
C TYR A 64 -1.81 16.82 1.59
N CYS A 65 -0.60 16.46 1.18
CA CYS A 65 0.61 16.78 1.93
C CYS A 65 1.22 18.15 1.61
N GLY A 66 0.52 19.06 0.93
CA GLY A 66 1.05 20.35 0.52
C GLY A 66 1.61 21.23 1.64
N ALA A 67 1.04 21.12 2.84
CA ALA A 67 1.52 21.83 4.03
C ALA A 67 2.79 21.23 4.65
N ARG A 68 3.24 20.06 4.18
CA ARG A 68 4.44 19.37 4.69
C ARG A 68 5.63 19.65 3.77
N GLY A 69 6.74 20.08 4.37
CA GLY A 69 8.00 20.22 3.64
C GLY A 69 8.39 18.91 2.93
N HIS A 70 9.04 19.02 1.78
CA HIS A 70 9.55 17.88 0.99
C HIS A 70 8.50 16.92 0.43
N HIS A 71 7.21 17.28 0.42
CA HIS A 71 6.13 16.42 -0.12
C HIS A 71 6.36 16.07 -1.60
N HIS A 72 6.92 16.98 -2.41
CA HIS A 72 7.24 16.72 -3.81
C HIS A 72 8.31 15.62 -3.97
N ILE A 73 9.33 15.60 -3.11
CA ILE A 73 10.39 14.57 -3.16
C ILE A 73 9.78 13.21 -2.85
N LEU A 74 8.91 13.13 -1.84
CA LEU A 74 8.23 11.89 -1.50
C LEU A 74 7.21 11.47 -2.58
N ALA A 75 6.53 12.43 -3.20
CA ALA A 75 5.66 12.14 -4.34
C ALA A 75 6.45 11.53 -5.52
N ILE A 76 7.60 12.12 -5.88
CA ILE A 76 8.47 11.60 -6.93
C ILE A 76 8.97 10.20 -6.56
N PHE A 77 9.41 9.98 -5.33
CA PHE A 77 9.88 8.68 -4.86
C PHE A 77 8.82 7.58 -5.07
N TRP A 78 7.58 7.81 -4.63
CA TRP A 78 6.48 6.85 -4.81
C TRP A 78 6.06 6.72 -6.27
N GLY A 79 6.14 7.80 -7.04
CA GLY A 79 5.93 7.78 -8.48
C GLY A 79 6.94 6.91 -9.22
N VAL A 80 8.22 6.98 -8.84
CA VAL A 80 9.27 6.11 -9.40
C VAL A 80 8.98 4.64 -9.06
N ILE A 81 8.55 4.33 -7.84
CA ILE A 81 8.17 2.96 -7.48
C ILE A 81 6.98 2.47 -8.34
N ALA A 82 5.99 3.33 -8.60
CA ALA A 82 4.88 2.98 -9.49
C ALA A 82 5.36 2.67 -10.92
N VAL A 83 6.31 3.46 -11.45
CA VAL A 83 6.93 3.22 -12.77
C VAL A 83 7.73 1.93 -12.78
N LEU A 84 8.46 1.61 -11.70
CA LEU A 84 9.18 0.33 -11.58
C LEU A 84 8.22 -0.88 -11.60
N TRP A 85 7.08 -0.80 -10.90
CA TRP A 85 6.05 -1.84 -10.98
C TRP A 85 5.41 -1.94 -12.36
N LEU A 86 5.22 -0.80 -13.04
CA LEU A 86 4.74 -0.77 -14.42
C LEU A 86 5.75 -1.44 -15.37
N TRP A 87 7.04 -1.16 -15.21
CA TRP A 87 8.11 -1.82 -15.94
C TRP A 87 8.11 -3.33 -15.70
N ASP A 88 7.97 -3.73 -14.42
CA ASP A 88 7.92 -5.14 -14.03
C ASP A 88 6.70 -5.88 -14.59
N LEU A 89 5.59 -5.18 -14.83
CA LEU A 89 4.41 -5.75 -15.48
C LEU A 89 4.70 -6.22 -16.92
N PHE A 90 5.61 -5.54 -17.64
CA PHE A 90 5.99 -5.89 -19.00
C PHE A 90 7.17 -6.85 -19.08
N THR A 91 8.09 -6.79 -18.13
CA THR A 91 9.32 -7.60 -18.13
C THR A 91 9.18 -8.90 -17.34
N ASP A 92 8.16 -9.03 -16.50
CA ASP A 92 7.94 -10.16 -15.58
C ASP A 92 9.19 -10.51 -14.74
N TYR A 93 9.95 -9.48 -14.34
CA TYR A 93 11.17 -9.65 -13.55
C TYR A 93 10.91 -10.23 -12.16
N THR A 94 9.79 -9.82 -11.52
CA THR A 94 9.39 -10.34 -10.21
C THR A 94 8.45 -11.55 -10.40
N PRO A 95 8.92 -12.78 -10.18
CA PRO A 95 8.14 -13.99 -10.46
C PRO A 95 7.07 -14.29 -9.40
N PHE A 96 7.06 -13.61 -8.24
CA PHE A 96 6.25 -13.94 -7.06
C PHE A 96 6.35 -15.42 -6.68
N GLU A 97 7.55 -15.99 -6.74
CA GLU A 97 7.81 -17.36 -6.35
C GLU A 97 8.02 -17.46 -4.85
N ARG A 98 7.28 -18.35 -4.22
CA ARG A 98 7.39 -18.55 -2.78
C ARG A 98 8.63 -19.34 -2.42
N ASN A 99 9.47 -18.77 -1.60
CA ASN A 99 10.47 -19.55 -0.88
C ASN A 99 9.81 -20.21 0.34
N PRO A 100 9.73 -21.56 0.41
CA PRO A 100 9.08 -22.26 1.52
C PRO A 100 9.68 -21.92 2.88
N LYS A 101 10.96 -21.52 2.92
CA LYS A 101 11.69 -21.13 4.12
C LYS A 101 11.07 -19.88 4.79
N TYR A 102 10.52 -18.96 4.01
CA TYR A 102 9.99 -17.67 4.51
C TYR A 102 8.45 -17.61 4.50
N LYS A 103 7.76 -18.74 4.32
CA LYS A 103 6.30 -18.77 4.20
C LYS A 103 5.56 -18.04 5.32
N VAL A 104 5.98 -18.22 6.57
CA VAL A 104 5.35 -17.57 7.73
C VAL A 104 5.63 -16.07 7.71
N LEU A 105 6.88 -15.66 7.45
CA LEU A 105 7.24 -14.24 7.36
C LEU A 105 6.48 -13.51 6.26
N VAL A 106 6.41 -14.10 5.07
CA VAL A 106 5.63 -13.56 3.95
C VAL A 106 4.16 -13.43 4.31
N GLY A 107 3.58 -14.44 4.97
CA GLY A 107 2.19 -14.38 5.45
C GLY A 107 1.96 -13.24 6.44
N VAL A 108 2.87 -13.02 7.38
CA VAL A 108 2.83 -11.91 8.33
C VAL A 108 2.94 -10.56 7.60
N LEU A 109 3.91 -10.42 6.69
CA LEU A 109 4.09 -9.18 5.92
C LEU A 109 2.90 -8.86 5.01
N TYR A 110 2.22 -9.88 4.48
CA TYR A 110 0.99 -9.70 3.71
C TYR A 110 -0.19 -9.28 4.58
N ALA A 111 -0.29 -9.77 5.81
CA ALA A 111 -1.37 -9.44 6.73
C ALA A 111 -1.19 -8.07 7.41
N MET A 112 0.07 -7.68 7.70
CA MET A 112 0.38 -6.46 8.45
C MET A 112 -0.28 -5.18 7.91
N PRO A 113 -0.27 -4.89 6.60
CA PRO A 113 -0.90 -3.69 6.06
C PRO A 113 -2.39 -3.60 6.39
N PHE A 114 -3.09 -4.73 6.39
CA PHE A 114 -4.51 -4.80 6.69
C PHE A 114 -4.81 -4.73 8.20
N LEU A 115 -3.81 -5.01 9.04
CA LEU A 115 -3.90 -4.90 10.49
C LEU A 115 -3.57 -3.48 11.00
N TYR A 116 -2.99 -2.60 10.18
CA TYR A 116 -2.63 -1.24 10.60
C TYR A 116 -3.81 -0.43 11.19
N PRO A 117 -5.02 -0.46 10.63
CA PRO A 117 -6.15 0.24 11.23
C PRO A 117 -6.49 -0.29 12.63
N LEU A 118 -6.43 -1.61 12.83
CA LEU A 118 -6.66 -2.24 14.15
C LEU A 118 -5.57 -1.84 15.15
N LEU A 119 -4.30 -1.83 14.72
CA LEU A 119 -3.18 -1.40 15.57
C LEU A 119 -3.30 0.09 15.95
N SER A 120 -3.82 0.92 15.07
CA SER A 120 -4.08 2.34 15.37
C SER A 120 -5.18 2.48 16.41
N TRP A 121 -6.25 1.72 16.25
CA TRP A 121 -7.38 1.71 17.19
C TRP A 121 -6.96 1.23 18.59
N THR A 122 -6.16 0.16 18.70
CA THR A 122 -5.66 -0.32 19.99
C THR A 122 -4.73 0.68 20.70
N ARG A 123 -4.18 1.65 19.96
CA ARG A 123 -3.39 2.77 20.50
C ARG A 123 -4.24 4.00 20.88
N GLY A 124 -5.57 3.88 20.84
CA GLY A 124 -6.49 4.98 21.13
C GLY A 124 -6.61 6.01 20.02
N MET A 125 -6.19 5.68 18.79
CA MET A 125 -6.40 6.54 17.65
C MET A 125 -7.78 6.27 17.07
N GLU A 126 -8.56 7.32 16.87
CA GLU A 126 -9.90 7.25 16.30
C GLU A 126 -9.92 7.84 14.89
N PHE A 127 -10.87 7.38 14.08
CA PHE A 127 -11.12 7.99 12.78
C PHE A 127 -11.54 9.47 12.96
N PRO A 128 -11.03 10.41 12.16
CA PRO A 128 -10.17 10.22 10.99
C PRO A 128 -8.65 10.25 11.26
N MET A 129 -8.19 10.47 12.48
CA MET A 129 -6.78 10.61 12.86
C MET A 129 -6.11 9.26 13.11
N MET A 130 -6.31 8.29 12.23
CA MET A 130 -5.73 6.95 12.34
C MET A 130 -4.96 6.56 11.08
N THR A 131 -3.98 5.66 11.24
CA THR A 131 -3.28 5.10 10.07
C THR A 131 -4.14 4.03 9.40
N THR A 132 -4.24 4.10 8.07
CA THR A 132 -5.02 3.17 7.25
C THR A 132 -4.14 2.26 6.41
N THR A 133 -4.75 1.28 5.76
CA THR A 133 -4.06 0.34 4.86
C THR A 133 -3.40 1.05 3.68
N VAL A 134 -4.01 2.12 3.18
CA VAL A 134 -3.55 2.88 2.01
C VAL A 134 -2.66 4.05 2.45
N MET A 135 -1.66 3.75 3.27
CA MET A 135 -0.64 4.71 3.72
C MET A 135 0.76 4.19 3.43
N THR A 136 1.70 5.11 3.38
CA THR A 136 3.10 4.85 3.02
C THR A 136 3.75 3.73 3.81
N CYS A 137 3.56 3.69 5.14
CA CYS A 137 4.13 2.64 5.99
C CYS A 137 3.54 1.26 5.67
N SER A 138 2.22 1.19 5.53
CA SER A 138 1.50 -0.05 5.19
C SER A 138 1.94 -0.60 3.84
N VAL A 139 2.01 0.29 2.84
CA VAL A 139 2.36 -0.09 1.46
C VAL A 139 3.85 -0.48 1.36
N ALA A 140 4.74 0.17 2.11
CA ALA A 140 6.15 -0.24 2.17
C ALA A 140 6.29 -1.67 2.72
N VAL A 141 5.63 -1.99 3.83
CA VAL A 141 5.64 -3.35 4.42
C VAL A 141 5.07 -4.37 3.44
N PHE A 142 3.98 -4.03 2.75
CA PHE A 142 3.38 -4.88 1.74
C PHE A 142 4.32 -5.15 0.57
N THR A 143 4.98 -4.11 0.08
CA THR A 143 5.97 -4.22 -0.99
C THR A 143 7.11 -5.16 -0.60
N PHE A 144 7.66 -5.05 0.61
CA PHE A 144 8.67 -5.98 1.11
C PHE A 144 8.16 -7.43 1.14
N GLY A 145 6.91 -7.63 1.57
CA GLY A 145 6.30 -8.95 1.56
C GLY A 145 6.16 -9.55 0.16
N LEU A 146 5.91 -8.72 -0.87
CA LEU A 146 5.80 -9.16 -2.25
C LEU A 146 7.16 -9.50 -2.90
N LEU A 147 8.24 -8.89 -2.42
CA LEU A 147 9.60 -9.10 -2.95
C LEU A 147 10.35 -10.27 -2.28
N LEU A 148 9.83 -10.83 -1.20
CA LEU A 148 10.36 -12.01 -0.49
C LEU A 148 9.74 -13.31 -0.98
#